data_ac9e0f75347b585d28f8901cee98453f
#
_entry.id   ac9e0f75347b585d28f8901cee98453f
#
_cell.length_a   1.000
_cell.length_b   1.000
_cell.length_c   1.000
_cell.angle_alpha   90.00
_cell.angle_beta   90.00
_cell.angle_gamma   90.00
#
_symmetry.space_group_name_H-M   'P 1'
#
loop_
_entity.id
_entity.type
_entity.pdbx_description
1 polymer ?
#
loop_
_entity_poly.entity_id
_entity_poly.type
_entity_poly.pdbx_seq_one_letter_code
_entity_poly.pdbx_strand_id
1 'polypeptide(L)'
;MLRLQLPVIAHTQGFLDSPIEAYHQALGLPQDLRPSFPRDQITIQYSRDDNTLIDITRNEKSIGDISAQLAWQKNISNKMAISYWGSIKLPTGDYKKLTGSGSTDIALWSAMDYRLKDTRWLYGQAGLLITRNNKVLNSIHRNWAAFVSTGIKFQPWNPIELKAQFEIHSALFDTDIKFLKDVLQFTFGGTYIINEKHKIDIAVAEDIYPGTSPDVNFNLSWYINF
;
A
#
# COMPACT_ATOMS: atom_id res chain seq x y z
N MET A 1 -3.71 1.85 -21.98
CA MET A 1 -4.69 1.68 -20.85
C MET A 1 -4.73 2.99 -20.08
N LEU A 2 -5.94 3.46 -19.71
CA LEU A 2 -6.15 4.60 -18.81
C LEU A 2 -6.80 4.07 -17.53
N ARG A 3 -6.32 4.51 -16.36
CA ARG A 3 -6.94 4.26 -15.06
C ARG A 3 -7.17 5.59 -14.36
N LEU A 4 -8.36 5.78 -13.82
CA LEU A 4 -8.71 6.89 -12.93
C LEU A 4 -9.00 6.31 -11.56
N GLN A 5 -8.50 6.96 -10.51
CA GLN A 5 -8.72 6.56 -9.13
C GLN A 5 -9.32 7.72 -8.35
N LEU A 6 -10.46 7.48 -7.74
CA LEU A 6 -11.17 8.41 -6.88
C LEU A 6 -11.33 7.76 -5.50
N PRO A 7 -10.39 7.97 -4.57
CA PRO A 7 -10.46 7.33 -3.27
C PRO A 7 -11.45 8.04 -2.35
N VAL A 8 -12.20 7.26 -1.57
CA VAL A 8 -12.96 7.74 -0.42
C VAL A 8 -12.27 7.16 0.82
N ILE A 9 -11.80 8.04 1.69
CA ILE A 9 -11.04 7.67 2.88
C ILE A 9 -11.89 7.93 4.12
N ALA A 10 -11.93 6.95 5.00
CA ALA A 10 -12.58 7.06 6.30
C ALA A 10 -11.58 6.66 7.40
N HIS A 11 -11.32 7.56 8.32
CA HIS A 11 -10.68 7.25 9.59
C HIS A 11 -11.80 6.96 10.59
N THR A 12 -11.84 5.74 11.12
CA THR A 12 -12.90 5.30 12.02
C THR A 12 -12.31 4.66 13.25
N GLN A 13 -13.06 4.72 14.34
CA GLN A 13 -12.81 3.86 15.48
C GLN A 13 -12.70 2.41 15.02
N GLY A 14 -11.75 1.67 15.57
CA GLY A 14 -11.61 0.25 15.32
C GLY A 14 -12.70 -0.57 16.04
N PHE A 15 -12.67 -1.87 15.83
CA PHE A 15 -13.43 -2.89 16.56
C PHE A 15 -12.58 -4.16 16.76
N LEU A 16 -11.30 -4.06 16.37
CA LEU A 16 -10.39 -5.22 16.36
C LEU A 16 -9.53 -5.34 17.62
N ASP A 17 -9.57 -4.39 18.55
CA ASP A 17 -8.72 -4.42 19.74
C ASP A 17 -8.93 -5.71 20.55
N SER A 18 -10.18 -6.05 20.88
CA SER A 18 -10.49 -7.27 21.60
C SER A 18 -10.09 -8.56 20.86
N PRO A 19 -10.39 -8.74 19.54
CA PRO A 19 -9.90 -9.87 18.76
C PRO A 19 -8.37 -9.97 18.70
N ILE A 20 -7.66 -8.85 18.52
CA ILE A 20 -6.20 -8.82 18.45
C ILE A 20 -5.60 -9.20 19.80
N GLU A 21 -6.09 -8.64 20.90
CA GLU A 21 -5.63 -8.98 22.24
C GLU A 21 -5.86 -10.46 22.57
N ALA A 22 -7.03 -11.00 22.23
CA ALA A 22 -7.33 -12.42 22.42
C ALA A 22 -6.40 -13.32 21.59
N TYR A 23 -6.09 -12.94 20.36
CA TYR A 23 -5.14 -13.64 19.50
C TYR A 23 -3.73 -13.64 20.09
N HIS A 24 -3.24 -12.45 20.53
CA HIS A 24 -1.91 -12.33 21.16
C HIS A 24 -1.84 -13.18 22.44
N GLN A 25 -2.90 -13.12 23.28
CA GLN A 25 -2.96 -13.94 24.50
C GLN A 25 -2.94 -15.44 24.20
N ALA A 26 -3.70 -15.89 23.19
CA ALA A 26 -3.77 -17.30 22.81
C ALA A 26 -2.44 -17.85 22.31
N LEU A 27 -1.61 -17.02 21.66
CA LEU A 27 -0.32 -17.40 21.12
C LEU A 27 0.87 -17.03 22.03
N GLY A 28 0.63 -16.42 23.19
CA GLY A 28 1.70 -15.96 24.08
C GLY A 28 2.51 -14.79 23.51
N LEU A 29 1.93 -13.99 22.61
CA LEU A 29 2.58 -12.83 22.00
C LEU A 29 2.53 -11.61 22.93
N PRO A 30 3.51 -10.70 22.88
CA PRO A 30 3.52 -9.49 23.69
C PRO A 30 2.32 -8.59 23.35
N GLN A 31 1.75 -7.98 24.37
CA GLN A 31 0.65 -7.00 24.23
C GLN A 31 1.17 -5.56 24.18
N ASP A 32 2.44 -5.35 24.52
CA ASP A 32 3.13 -4.06 24.64
C ASP A 32 2.29 -3.03 25.44
N LEU A 33 2.14 -1.83 24.93
CA LEU A 33 1.37 -0.75 25.55
C LEU A 33 -0.13 -0.82 25.27
N ARG A 34 -0.61 -1.79 24.50
CA ARG A 34 -2.01 -1.88 24.06
C ARG A 34 -3.02 -1.84 25.21
N PRO A 35 -2.84 -2.59 26.32
CA PRO A 35 -3.77 -2.53 27.47
C PRO A 35 -3.82 -1.18 28.19
N SER A 36 -2.85 -0.29 27.95
CA SER A 36 -2.79 1.02 28.59
C SER A 36 -3.64 2.07 27.87
N PHE A 37 -4.19 1.75 26.70
CA PHE A 37 -5.02 2.66 25.92
C PHE A 37 -6.48 2.18 25.90
N PRO A 38 -7.47 3.10 25.87
CA PRO A 38 -8.86 2.74 25.68
C PRO A 38 -9.07 2.00 24.36
N ARG A 39 -9.87 0.93 24.37
CA ARG A 39 -10.19 0.14 23.19
C ARG A 39 -11.12 0.90 22.24
N ASP A 40 -11.08 0.51 20.97
CA ASP A 40 -12.01 0.95 19.93
C ASP A 40 -12.07 2.48 19.80
N GLN A 41 -10.94 3.15 19.93
CA GLN A 41 -10.80 4.59 19.74
C GLN A 41 -9.85 4.90 18.61
N ILE A 42 -10.01 6.10 18.01
CA ILE A 42 -9.07 6.65 17.08
C ILE A 42 -8.39 7.87 17.70
N THR A 43 -7.05 7.85 17.72
CA THR A 43 -6.25 8.99 18.11
C THR A 43 -5.01 9.02 17.22
N ILE A 44 -4.96 9.98 16.29
CA ILE A 44 -3.80 10.24 15.46
C ILE A 44 -3.38 11.67 15.72
N GLN A 45 -2.33 11.86 16.51
CA GLN A 45 -1.83 13.18 16.87
C GLN A 45 -0.36 13.31 16.49
N TYR A 46 -0.02 14.43 15.89
CA TYR A 46 1.35 14.82 15.63
C TYR A 46 1.55 16.28 16.01
N SER A 47 2.47 16.51 16.93
CA SER A 47 2.85 17.84 17.40
C SER A 47 4.34 18.08 17.19
N ARG A 48 4.70 19.31 16.86
CA ARG A 48 6.09 19.76 16.72
C ARG A 48 6.22 21.20 17.22
N ASP A 49 7.25 21.48 18.01
CA ASP A 49 7.53 22.82 18.55
C ASP A 49 6.28 23.43 19.23
N ASP A 50 5.62 22.65 20.09
CA ASP A 50 4.37 22.99 20.79
C ASP A 50 3.14 23.25 19.89
N ASN A 51 3.27 23.02 18.59
CA ASN A 51 2.15 23.14 17.65
C ASN A 51 1.62 21.75 17.27
N THR A 52 0.33 21.52 17.45
CA THR A 52 -0.35 20.34 16.95
C THR A 52 -0.67 20.52 15.46
N LEU A 53 -0.02 19.70 14.64
CA LEU A 53 -0.13 19.74 13.17
C LEU A 53 -1.19 18.78 12.65
N ILE A 54 -1.42 17.66 13.34
CA ILE A 54 -2.43 16.66 13.05
C ILE A 54 -3.12 16.29 14.35
N ASP A 55 -4.45 16.28 14.35
CA ASP A 55 -5.27 15.91 15.49
C ASP A 55 -6.58 15.28 15.00
N ILE A 56 -6.59 13.94 14.94
CA ILE A 56 -7.76 13.15 14.54
C ILE A 56 -8.14 12.28 15.74
N THR A 57 -9.16 12.72 16.44
CA THR A 57 -9.68 12.06 17.65
C THR A 57 -11.14 11.58 17.50
N ARG A 58 -11.67 11.68 16.28
CA ARG A 58 -13.05 11.28 15.94
C ARG A 58 -13.09 10.73 14.52
N ASN A 59 -14.21 10.07 14.22
CA ASN A 59 -14.45 9.56 12.86
C ASN A 59 -14.47 10.70 11.83
N GLU A 60 -13.65 10.56 10.79
CA GLU A 60 -13.55 11.51 9.69
C GLU A 60 -13.70 10.79 8.36
N LYS A 61 -14.44 11.39 7.41
CA LYS A 61 -14.59 10.90 6.03
C LYS A 61 -14.32 12.03 5.06
N SER A 62 -13.60 11.74 3.99
CA SER A 62 -13.37 12.69 2.90
C SER A 62 -13.02 11.99 1.61
N ILE A 63 -13.11 12.69 0.49
CA ILE A 63 -12.48 12.28 -0.75
C ILE A 63 -10.97 12.41 -0.56
N GLY A 64 -10.23 11.41 -1.05
CA GLY A 64 -8.78 11.43 -1.07
C GLY A 64 -8.21 12.15 -2.30
N ASP A 65 -6.90 12.00 -2.50
CA ASP A 65 -6.22 12.56 -3.67
C ASP A 65 -6.58 11.77 -4.94
N ILE A 66 -7.16 12.47 -5.93
CA ILE A 66 -7.52 11.88 -7.22
C ILE A 66 -6.24 11.62 -8.02
N SER A 67 -6.16 10.47 -8.69
CA SER A 67 -5.06 10.18 -9.58
C SER A 67 -5.51 9.66 -10.94
N ALA A 68 -4.69 9.96 -11.96
CA ALA A 68 -4.82 9.43 -13.31
C ALA A 68 -3.52 8.71 -13.69
N GLN A 69 -3.65 7.55 -14.34
CA GLN A 69 -2.53 6.74 -14.77
C GLN A 69 -2.69 6.38 -16.24
N LEU A 70 -1.60 6.43 -16.99
CA LEU A 70 -1.50 5.97 -18.36
C LEU A 70 -0.50 4.82 -18.44
N ALA A 71 -0.84 3.79 -19.21
CA ALA A 71 0.06 2.70 -19.48
C ALA A 71 0.14 2.36 -20.97
N TRP A 72 1.36 2.05 -21.40
CA TRP A 72 1.64 1.46 -22.67
C TRP A 72 2.38 0.14 -22.49
N GLN A 73 1.88 -0.91 -23.13
CA GLN A 73 2.45 -2.26 -23.04
C GLN A 73 3.01 -2.71 -24.39
N LYS A 74 4.14 -3.41 -24.34
CA LYS A 74 4.78 -4.05 -25.48
C LYS A 74 5.10 -5.50 -25.16
N ASN A 75 4.62 -6.40 -25.99
CA ASN A 75 5.03 -7.81 -25.96
C ASN A 75 6.40 -7.93 -26.63
N ILE A 76 7.41 -8.32 -25.87
CA ILE A 76 8.78 -8.52 -26.35
C ILE A 76 8.91 -9.89 -26.98
N SER A 77 8.22 -10.89 -26.43
CA SER A 77 8.16 -12.25 -26.96
C SER A 77 6.87 -12.93 -26.49
N ASN A 78 6.65 -14.17 -26.89
CA ASN A 78 5.53 -14.98 -26.40
C ASN A 78 5.60 -15.30 -24.89
N LYS A 79 6.74 -15.01 -24.24
CA LYS A 79 6.98 -15.25 -22.83
C LYS A 79 7.16 -13.98 -22.00
N MET A 80 7.40 -12.83 -22.64
CA MET A 80 7.80 -11.60 -21.98
C MET A 80 6.97 -10.40 -22.46
N ALA A 81 6.40 -9.69 -21.53
CA ALA A 81 5.76 -8.40 -21.75
C ALA A 81 6.40 -7.34 -20.85
N ILE A 82 6.54 -6.13 -21.36
CA ILE A 82 6.97 -4.95 -20.58
C ILE A 82 5.89 -3.88 -20.72
N SER A 83 5.59 -3.20 -19.65
CA SER A 83 4.72 -2.03 -19.65
C SER A 83 5.41 -0.83 -19.02
N TYR A 84 5.12 0.35 -19.56
CA TYR A 84 5.58 1.64 -19.08
C TYR A 84 4.38 2.42 -18.58
N TRP A 85 4.51 3.01 -17.44
CA TRP A 85 3.44 3.68 -16.71
C TRP A 85 3.83 5.09 -16.33
N GLY A 86 2.87 5.98 -16.42
CA GLY A 86 2.96 7.32 -15.87
C GLY A 86 1.72 7.62 -15.04
N SER A 87 1.88 8.27 -13.92
CA SER A 87 0.81 8.66 -12.99
C SER A 87 0.95 10.12 -12.59
N ILE A 88 -0.19 10.80 -12.47
CA ILE A 88 -0.31 12.09 -11.80
C ILE A 88 -1.37 11.98 -10.70
N LYS A 89 -1.04 12.47 -9.50
CA LYS A 89 -1.95 12.60 -8.37
C LYS A 89 -2.16 14.08 -8.06
N LEU A 90 -3.41 14.50 -7.87
CA LEU A 90 -3.79 15.87 -7.55
C LEU A 90 -4.18 15.98 -6.07
N PRO A 91 -3.86 17.12 -5.39
CA PRO A 91 -4.13 17.32 -3.96
C PRO A 91 -5.61 17.69 -3.71
N THR A 92 -6.51 16.77 -3.99
CA THR A 92 -7.96 16.96 -3.82
C THR A 92 -8.47 16.55 -2.44
N GLY A 93 -7.68 15.77 -1.70
CA GLY A 93 -7.97 15.41 -0.31
C GLY A 93 -7.61 16.49 0.69
N ASP A 94 -8.02 16.29 1.93
CA ASP A 94 -7.73 17.18 3.05
C ASP A 94 -6.53 16.69 3.83
N TYR A 95 -5.40 17.40 3.75
CA TYR A 95 -4.18 17.02 4.46
C TYR A 95 -4.30 17.11 5.99
N LYS A 96 -5.16 17.98 6.51
CA LYS A 96 -5.40 18.09 7.96
C LYS A 96 -6.16 16.87 8.51
N LYS A 97 -6.93 16.21 7.65
CA LYS A 97 -7.67 14.98 7.96
C LYS A 97 -6.91 13.72 7.50
N LEU A 98 -5.68 13.84 7.02
CA LEU A 98 -4.90 12.76 6.43
C LEU A 98 -5.64 11.97 5.34
N THR A 99 -6.56 12.62 4.62
CA THR A 99 -7.22 12.05 3.45
C THR A 99 -6.54 12.44 2.14
N GLY A 100 -5.53 13.33 2.20
CA GLY A 100 -4.66 13.72 1.10
C GLY A 100 -3.33 14.24 1.62
N SER A 101 -2.32 14.30 0.75
CA SER A 101 -0.98 14.79 1.09
C SER A 101 -0.83 16.31 0.95
N GLY A 102 -1.78 16.96 0.26
CA GLY A 102 -1.66 18.36 -0.14
C GLY A 102 -0.57 18.61 -1.18
N SER A 103 -0.06 17.54 -1.83
CA SER A 103 0.97 17.59 -2.87
C SER A 103 0.47 17.09 -4.21
N THR A 104 1.04 17.63 -5.30
CA THR A 104 0.96 17.03 -6.63
C THR A 104 2.12 16.05 -6.79
N ASP A 105 1.81 14.80 -7.12
CA ASP A 105 2.80 13.76 -7.28
C ASP A 105 2.80 13.24 -8.72
N ILE A 106 3.98 12.96 -9.24
CA ILE A 106 4.19 12.33 -10.54
C ILE A 106 5.01 11.08 -10.33
N ALA A 107 4.52 9.94 -10.82
CA ALA A 107 5.28 8.70 -10.79
C ALA A 107 5.49 8.15 -12.20
N LEU A 108 6.68 7.58 -12.44
CA LEU A 108 7.03 6.88 -13.66
C LEU A 108 7.63 5.53 -13.28
N TRP A 109 7.15 4.46 -13.90
CA TRP A 109 7.70 3.13 -13.67
C TRP A 109 7.58 2.23 -14.88
N SER A 110 8.37 1.16 -14.87
CA SER A 110 8.22 0.04 -15.79
C SER A 110 7.87 -1.22 -15.00
N ALA A 111 7.05 -2.07 -15.62
CA ALA A 111 6.73 -3.39 -15.10
C ALA A 111 6.98 -4.45 -16.16
N MET A 112 7.39 -5.63 -15.71
CA MET A 112 7.74 -6.77 -16.55
C MET A 112 6.99 -8.01 -16.05
N ASP A 113 6.44 -8.76 -16.98
CA ASP A 113 5.95 -10.12 -16.79
C ASP A 113 6.74 -11.09 -17.65
N TYR A 114 7.22 -12.18 -17.05
CA TYR A 114 7.96 -13.22 -17.73
C TYR A 114 7.40 -14.60 -17.41
N ARG A 115 6.92 -15.31 -18.41
CA ARG A 115 6.40 -16.67 -18.28
C ARG A 115 7.55 -17.67 -18.28
N LEU A 116 7.87 -18.20 -17.10
CA LEU A 116 8.90 -19.24 -16.91
C LEU A 116 8.44 -20.59 -17.50
N LYS A 117 7.20 -20.99 -17.16
CA LYS A 117 6.47 -22.17 -17.63
C LYS A 117 5.01 -21.86 -17.76
N ASP A 118 4.21 -22.76 -18.27
CA ASP A 118 2.77 -22.53 -18.47
C ASP A 118 2.01 -22.23 -17.15
N THR A 119 2.55 -22.68 -16.03
CA THR A 119 1.96 -22.47 -14.70
C THR A 119 2.77 -21.57 -13.78
N ARG A 120 3.84 -20.91 -14.29
CA ARG A 120 4.75 -20.11 -13.47
C ARG A 120 5.17 -18.83 -14.18
N TRP A 121 5.03 -17.72 -13.50
CA TRP A 121 5.42 -16.40 -13.99
C TRP A 121 6.29 -15.69 -12.96
N LEU A 122 7.31 -15.02 -13.45
CA LEU A 122 8.07 -14.03 -12.71
C LEU A 122 7.54 -12.65 -13.12
N TYR A 123 7.37 -11.76 -12.17
CA TYR A 123 6.96 -10.38 -12.45
C TYR A 123 7.73 -9.41 -11.57
N GLY A 124 7.79 -8.16 -11.99
CA GLY A 124 8.41 -7.12 -11.20
C GLY A 124 8.15 -5.75 -11.78
N GLN A 125 8.40 -4.74 -10.96
CA GLN A 125 8.33 -3.35 -11.37
C GLN A 125 9.38 -2.52 -10.64
N ALA A 126 9.80 -1.41 -11.27
CA ALA A 126 10.66 -0.42 -10.66
C ALA A 126 10.29 0.97 -11.16
N GLY A 127 10.36 1.95 -10.28
CA GLY A 127 9.97 3.31 -10.61
C GLY A 127 10.42 4.36 -9.62
N LEU A 128 10.10 5.59 -9.99
CA LEU A 128 10.38 6.80 -9.23
C LEU A 128 9.10 7.59 -9.03
N LEU A 129 8.96 8.16 -7.85
CA LEU A 129 7.95 9.12 -7.46
C LEU A 129 8.64 10.47 -7.25
N ILE A 130 8.08 11.53 -7.82
CA ILE A 130 8.44 12.92 -7.57
C ILE A 130 7.22 13.60 -6.95
N THR A 131 7.42 14.26 -5.82
CA THR A 131 6.38 14.95 -5.08
C THR A 131 6.79 16.39 -4.82
N ARG A 132 5.84 17.31 -4.89
CA ARG A 132 6.08 18.74 -4.66
C ARG A 132 4.98 19.36 -3.82
N ASN A 133 5.38 20.33 -3.00
CA ASN A 133 4.47 21.13 -2.16
C ASN A 133 3.67 20.29 -1.16
N ASN A 134 4.26 19.19 -0.68
CA ASN A 134 3.63 18.39 0.36
C ASN A 134 3.37 19.23 1.61
N LYS A 135 2.16 19.15 2.15
CA LYS A 135 1.74 19.87 3.35
C LYS A 135 1.83 19.03 4.61
N VAL A 136 1.85 17.70 4.45
CA VAL A 136 2.01 16.76 5.56
C VAL A 136 3.51 16.66 5.87
N LEU A 137 3.93 17.03 7.09
CA LEU A 137 5.32 16.95 7.55
C LEU A 137 6.33 17.65 6.61
N ASN A 138 5.96 18.78 6.05
CA ASN A 138 6.69 19.48 4.98
C ASN A 138 8.19 19.67 5.30
N SER A 139 8.54 19.97 6.56
CA SER A 139 9.92 20.27 6.97
C SER A 139 10.89 19.08 6.88
N ILE A 140 10.37 17.86 6.84
CA ILE A 140 11.17 16.62 6.75
C ILE A 140 10.81 15.81 5.51
N HIS A 141 10.01 16.36 4.60
CA HIS A 141 9.56 15.66 3.41
C HIS A 141 10.62 15.67 2.31
N ARG A 142 10.91 14.51 1.73
CA ARG A 142 11.76 14.35 0.53
C ARG A 142 10.93 14.55 -0.73
N ASN A 143 11.54 15.15 -1.75
CA ASN A 143 10.85 15.45 -3.02
C ASN A 143 10.79 14.27 -3.98
N TRP A 144 11.37 13.14 -3.63
CA TRP A 144 11.37 11.93 -4.46
C TRP A 144 11.46 10.68 -3.62
N ALA A 145 10.97 9.58 -4.17
CA ALA A 145 11.16 8.23 -3.67
C ALA A 145 11.34 7.25 -4.83
N ALA A 146 12.07 6.17 -4.58
CA ALA A 146 12.19 5.05 -5.50
C ALA A 146 11.43 3.84 -4.94
N PHE A 147 10.92 2.99 -5.82
CA PHE A 147 10.29 1.73 -5.44
C PHE A 147 10.65 0.62 -6.41
N VAL A 148 10.72 -0.60 -5.87
CA VAL A 148 10.95 -1.83 -6.61
C VAL A 148 10.08 -2.91 -6.01
N SER A 149 9.43 -3.71 -6.84
CA SER A 149 8.84 -4.97 -6.41
C SER A 149 9.19 -6.10 -7.36
N THR A 150 9.29 -7.31 -6.84
CA THR A 150 9.48 -8.53 -7.62
C THR A 150 8.73 -9.67 -6.98
N GLY A 151 8.17 -10.55 -7.80
CA GLY A 151 7.38 -11.64 -7.30
C GLY A 151 7.28 -12.80 -8.28
N ILE A 152 6.77 -13.90 -7.77
CA ILE A 152 6.46 -15.10 -8.53
C ILE A 152 4.98 -15.41 -8.39
N LYS A 153 4.38 -15.79 -9.50
CA LYS A 153 3.03 -16.35 -9.57
C LYS A 153 3.14 -17.81 -9.98
N PHE A 154 2.39 -18.66 -9.31
CA PHE A 154 2.29 -20.08 -9.58
C PHE A 154 0.82 -20.51 -9.61
N GLN A 155 0.40 -21.15 -10.68
CA GLN A 155 -0.94 -21.72 -10.84
C GLN A 155 -0.84 -23.26 -10.75
N PRO A 156 -0.97 -23.85 -9.55
CA PRO A 156 -0.87 -25.30 -9.37
C PRO A 156 -1.98 -26.05 -10.11
N TRP A 157 -3.17 -25.51 -10.11
CA TRP A 157 -4.35 -26.00 -10.82
C TRP A 157 -5.39 -24.87 -11.01
N ASN A 158 -6.24 -24.99 -11.98
CA ASN A 158 -7.39 -24.10 -12.12
C ASN A 158 -8.42 -24.49 -11.04
N PRO A 159 -8.98 -23.55 -10.22
CA PRO A 159 -8.97 -22.08 -10.40
C PRO A 159 -8.01 -21.29 -9.48
N ILE A 160 -6.95 -21.86 -8.94
CA ILE A 160 -6.11 -21.22 -7.90
C ILE A 160 -4.80 -20.72 -8.50
N GLU A 161 -4.51 -19.44 -8.28
CA GLU A 161 -3.18 -18.83 -8.48
C GLU A 161 -2.58 -18.43 -7.13
N LEU A 162 -1.35 -18.82 -6.84
CA LEU A 162 -0.57 -18.41 -5.66
C LEU A 162 0.44 -17.34 -6.05
N LYS A 163 0.71 -16.40 -5.15
CA LYS A 163 1.64 -15.28 -5.38
C LYS A 163 2.53 -15.07 -4.17
N ALA A 164 3.79 -14.76 -4.42
CA ALA A 164 4.72 -14.28 -3.40
C ALA A 164 5.49 -13.10 -3.98
N GLN A 165 5.65 -12.01 -3.21
CA GLN A 165 6.23 -10.75 -3.67
C GLN A 165 7.06 -10.10 -2.58
N PHE A 166 8.21 -9.55 -2.96
CA PHE A 166 8.97 -8.59 -2.19
C PHE A 166 8.76 -7.20 -2.74
N GLU A 167 8.68 -6.23 -1.86
CA GLU A 167 8.45 -4.85 -2.16
C GLU A 167 9.34 -3.96 -1.31
N ILE A 168 10.05 -3.06 -1.95
CA ILE A 168 10.96 -2.09 -1.33
C ILE A 168 10.57 -0.70 -1.82
N HIS A 169 10.50 0.26 -0.91
CA HIS A 169 10.49 1.66 -1.28
C HIS A 169 11.34 2.50 -0.34
N SER A 170 11.93 3.57 -0.88
CA SER A 170 12.68 4.53 -0.07
C SER A 170 11.73 5.43 0.72
N ALA A 171 12.22 5.93 1.85
CA ALA A 171 11.51 6.87 2.70
C ALA A 171 11.14 8.16 1.95
N LEU A 172 9.92 8.65 2.19
CA LEU A 172 9.47 9.98 1.79
C LEU A 172 9.81 11.06 2.82
N PHE A 173 10.32 10.66 3.98
CA PHE A 173 10.63 11.58 5.08
C PHE A 173 12.06 11.41 5.55
N ASP A 174 12.71 12.53 5.89
CA ASP A 174 14.03 12.57 6.47
C ASP A 174 13.93 12.68 8.00
N THR A 175 13.89 11.52 8.65
CA THR A 175 13.63 11.41 10.09
C THR A 175 14.15 10.08 10.64
N ASP A 176 14.36 10.04 11.97
CA ASP A 176 14.69 8.81 12.68
C ASP A 176 13.48 8.01 13.16
N ILE A 177 12.27 8.52 12.94
CA ILE A 177 11.01 7.83 13.27
C ILE A 177 10.89 6.59 12.38
N LYS A 178 10.92 5.41 12.99
CA LYS A 178 11.00 4.12 12.27
C LYS A 178 9.92 3.93 11.21
N PHE A 179 8.66 4.20 11.53
CA PHE A 179 7.53 3.99 10.60
C PHE A 179 7.48 4.97 9.42
N LEU A 180 8.43 5.92 9.33
CA LEU A 180 8.59 6.84 8.20
C LEU A 180 9.84 6.55 7.37
N LYS A 181 10.60 5.49 7.69
CA LYS A 181 11.83 5.08 6.99
C LYS A 181 11.55 4.23 5.75
N ASP A 182 12.61 3.71 5.16
CA ASP A 182 12.56 2.76 4.06
C ASP A 182 11.77 1.52 4.49
N VAL A 183 10.95 1.02 3.59
CA VAL A 183 10.09 -0.15 3.83
C VAL A 183 10.56 -1.33 3.00
N LEU A 184 10.63 -2.50 3.61
CA LEU A 184 10.76 -3.78 2.94
C LEU A 184 9.63 -4.69 3.41
N GLN A 185 8.73 -5.04 2.51
CA GLN A 185 7.60 -5.92 2.78
C GLN A 185 7.70 -7.22 1.99
N PHE A 186 7.19 -8.28 2.60
CA PHE A 186 6.92 -9.55 1.93
C PHE A 186 5.41 -9.76 1.88
N THR A 187 4.88 -9.99 0.69
CA THR A 187 3.46 -10.26 0.47
C THR A 187 3.30 -11.70 -0.02
N PHE A 188 2.44 -12.45 0.63
CA PHE A 188 2.01 -13.76 0.18
C PHE A 188 0.49 -13.79 0.02
N GLY A 189 0.01 -14.46 -1.03
CA GLY A 189 -1.41 -14.51 -1.28
C GLY A 189 -1.76 -15.35 -2.48
N GLY A 190 -2.99 -15.18 -2.94
CA GLY A 190 -3.47 -15.89 -4.11
C GLY A 190 -4.76 -15.35 -4.67
N THR A 191 -5.06 -15.79 -5.88
CA THR A 191 -6.28 -15.44 -6.59
C THR A 191 -7.12 -16.69 -6.78
N TYR A 192 -8.40 -16.62 -6.41
CA TYR A 192 -9.40 -17.62 -6.77
C TYR A 192 -10.17 -17.13 -7.98
N ILE A 193 -10.11 -17.88 -9.08
CA ILE A 193 -10.78 -17.58 -10.35
C ILE A 193 -12.16 -18.21 -10.31
N ILE A 194 -13.20 -17.42 -10.03
CA ILE A 194 -14.59 -17.90 -9.99
C ILE A 194 -15.04 -18.26 -11.41
N ASN A 195 -14.77 -17.37 -12.37
CA ASN A 195 -15.04 -17.55 -13.80
C ASN A 195 -14.22 -16.51 -14.61
N GLU A 196 -14.45 -16.41 -15.91
CA GLU A 196 -13.72 -15.46 -16.79
C GLU A 196 -13.91 -13.99 -16.39
N LYS A 197 -15.04 -13.65 -15.75
CA LYS A 197 -15.37 -12.28 -15.35
C LYS A 197 -15.01 -11.96 -13.91
N HIS A 198 -15.03 -12.92 -13.02
CA HIS A 198 -14.93 -12.70 -11.57
C HIS A 198 -13.72 -13.42 -10.97
N LYS A 199 -12.90 -12.67 -10.23
CA LYS A 199 -11.75 -13.19 -9.48
C LYS A 199 -11.71 -12.55 -8.10
N ILE A 200 -11.37 -13.33 -7.08
CA ILE A 200 -11.10 -12.87 -5.72
C ILE A 200 -9.61 -13.03 -5.45
N ASP A 201 -8.98 -11.97 -4.97
CA ASP A 201 -7.56 -11.96 -4.57
C ASP A 201 -7.48 -11.70 -3.08
N ILE A 202 -6.72 -12.54 -2.37
CA ILE A 202 -6.48 -12.43 -0.94
C ILE A 202 -4.96 -12.42 -0.75
N ALA A 203 -4.46 -11.45 0.01
CA ALA A 203 -3.04 -11.35 0.32
C ALA A 203 -2.82 -10.87 1.75
N VAL A 204 -1.71 -11.34 2.32
CA VAL A 204 -1.17 -10.89 3.59
C VAL A 204 0.20 -10.31 3.31
N ALA A 205 0.44 -9.09 3.73
CA ALA A 205 1.74 -8.45 3.67
C ALA A 205 2.29 -8.28 5.09
N GLU A 206 3.56 -8.61 5.27
CA GLU A 206 4.31 -8.49 6.51
C GLU A 206 5.51 -7.57 6.32
N ASP A 207 5.78 -6.79 7.34
CA ASP A 207 6.97 -5.95 7.42
C ASP A 207 8.20 -6.79 7.77
N ILE A 208 9.24 -6.77 6.92
CA ILE A 208 10.50 -7.48 7.20
C ILE A 208 11.38 -6.67 8.15
N TYR A 209 11.29 -5.34 8.12
CA TYR A 209 11.96 -4.45 9.07
C TYR A 209 10.95 -3.96 10.12
N PRO A 210 10.89 -4.59 11.31
CA PRO A 210 9.87 -4.28 12.30
C PRO A 210 9.77 -2.79 12.63
N GLY A 211 8.56 -2.24 12.52
CA GLY A 211 8.23 -0.87 12.86
C GLY A 211 8.40 0.14 11.74
N THR A 212 8.67 -0.27 10.49
CA THR A 212 8.70 0.63 9.33
C THR A 212 7.37 0.68 8.57
N SER A 213 6.51 -0.31 8.78
CA SER A 213 5.15 -0.37 8.25
C SER A 213 4.24 -1.13 9.24
N PRO A 214 2.93 -1.25 9.02
CA PRO A 214 2.09 -2.13 9.82
C PRO A 214 2.62 -3.56 9.82
N ASP A 215 2.72 -4.19 11.00
CA ASP A 215 3.28 -5.54 11.15
C ASP A 215 2.59 -6.54 10.22
N VAL A 216 1.27 -6.44 10.09
CA VAL A 216 0.49 -7.29 9.18
C VAL A 216 -0.59 -6.46 8.48
N ASN A 217 -0.72 -6.65 7.18
CA ASN A 217 -1.75 -6.04 6.36
C ASN A 217 -2.51 -7.12 5.58
N PHE A 218 -3.85 -7.14 5.71
CA PHE A 218 -4.72 -8.04 4.99
C PHE A 218 -5.37 -7.31 3.82
N ASN A 219 -5.22 -7.86 2.62
CA ASN A 219 -5.82 -7.34 1.40
C ASN A 219 -6.85 -8.32 0.85
N LEU A 220 -8.04 -7.81 0.52
CA LEU A 220 -9.08 -8.52 -0.18
C LEU A 220 -9.52 -7.68 -1.37
N SER A 221 -9.47 -8.25 -2.56
CA SER A 221 -9.89 -7.58 -3.79
C SER A 221 -10.82 -8.48 -4.62
N TRP A 222 -11.85 -7.88 -5.17
CA TRP A 222 -12.73 -8.51 -6.12
C TRP A 222 -12.60 -7.83 -7.48
N TYR A 223 -12.14 -8.59 -8.47
CA TYR A 223 -11.99 -8.12 -9.85
C TYR A 223 -13.17 -8.53 -10.70
N ILE A 224 -13.70 -7.58 -11.46
CA ILE A 224 -14.78 -7.80 -12.43
C ILE A 224 -14.28 -7.33 -13.80
N ASN A 225 -14.26 -8.25 -14.76
CA ASN A 225 -13.95 -7.96 -16.17
C ASN A 225 -15.28 -7.81 -16.93
N PHE A 226 -15.46 -6.71 -17.63
CA PHE A 226 -16.64 -6.40 -18.43
C PHE A 226 -16.47 -6.80 -19.88
#